data_67c146a6a805ee1ab67cb639dafb3aa3
#
_entry.id   67c146a6a805ee1ab67cb639dafb3aa3
#
_cell.length_a   1.000
_cell.length_b   1.000
_cell.length_c   1.000
_cell.angle_alpha   90.00
_cell.angle_beta   90.00
_cell.angle_gamma   90.00
#
_symmetry.space_group_name_H-M   'P 1'
#
loop_
_entity.id
_entity.type
_entity.pdbx_description
1 polymer ?
#
loop_
_entity_poly.entity_id
_entity_poly.type
_entity_poly.pdbx_seq_one_letter_code
_entity_poly.pdbx_strand_id
1 'polypeptide(L)'
;MLDVFTEEVEVIVKDGIANLYWYKSDLHKAWLRSGVPATIRDEVIRLRTKDDQEFSKRRQMDALYDRLRSGEYNRRLEISRNFVRILIEQKMFVPQSEMHRVEIAERCSLKLRELIRQQEKEREHNDSLRANIERTKRETYESRIANLQLKFAEAHNLPPQKKGYELESLFNELMIISGITVEEPFRIEGEQLDGAIKYDGHYYLIELKWTSDKSDPKEIGHFFYKVEGKLQARGIFLSMNGFTNGAITTLPKGKNLKIILLDGNHLANVIYNTYKFQDLLEYSIRQASLKGEIYCSHNIYG
;
A
#
# COMPACT_ATOMS: atom_id res chain seq x y z
N MET A 1 -7.97 9.70 16.31
CA MET A 1 -9.29 10.01 16.90
C MET A 1 -9.56 8.95 17.94
N LEU A 2 -9.97 9.35 19.18
CA LEU A 2 -10.16 8.43 20.30
C LEU A 2 -11.16 7.33 19.95
N ASP A 3 -10.82 6.07 20.23
CA ASP A 3 -11.75 4.95 20.14
C ASP A 3 -12.71 5.01 21.33
N VAL A 4 -13.93 5.47 21.05
CA VAL A 4 -14.97 5.66 22.08
C VAL A 4 -15.66 4.36 22.49
N PHE A 5 -15.29 3.22 21.91
CA PHE A 5 -15.90 1.92 22.18
C PHE A 5 -15.03 1.02 23.07
N THR A 6 -13.84 1.46 23.43
CA THR A 6 -13.05 0.73 24.43
C THR A 6 -13.77 0.76 25.78
N GLU A 7 -13.68 -0.32 26.53
CA GLU A 7 -14.31 -0.44 27.85
C GLU A 7 -13.87 0.70 28.78
N GLU A 8 -12.59 1.04 28.75
CA GLU A 8 -12.02 2.14 29.54
C GLU A 8 -12.71 3.47 29.21
N VAL A 9 -12.79 3.84 27.93
CA VAL A 9 -13.41 5.12 27.52
C VAL A 9 -14.90 5.12 27.83
N GLU A 10 -15.61 4.00 27.62
CA GLU A 10 -17.03 3.91 27.93
C GLU A 10 -17.30 4.12 29.41
N VAL A 11 -16.51 3.51 30.30
CA VAL A 11 -16.63 3.68 31.75
C VAL A 11 -16.39 5.13 32.15
N ILE A 12 -15.31 5.74 31.65
CA ILE A 12 -14.97 7.16 31.92
C ILE A 12 -16.11 8.07 31.47
N VAL A 13 -16.67 7.86 30.29
CA VAL A 13 -17.78 8.67 29.77
C VAL A 13 -19.03 8.51 30.61
N LYS A 14 -19.40 7.29 30.98
CA LYS A 14 -20.58 7.02 31.81
C LYS A 14 -20.46 7.68 33.18
N ASP A 15 -19.29 7.55 33.81
CA ASP A 15 -19.04 8.16 35.10
C ASP A 15 -18.99 9.69 35.03
N GLY A 16 -18.29 10.20 34.01
CA GLY A 16 -18.16 11.63 33.79
C GLY A 16 -19.51 12.32 33.54
N ILE A 17 -20.30 11.81 32.60
CA ILE A 17 -21.59 12.39 32.25
C ILE A 17 -22.61 12.26 33.42
N ALA A 18 -22.60 11.14 34.13
CA ALA A 18 -23.51 10.95 35.25
C ALA A 18 -23.22 11.91 36.42
N ASN A 19 -21.97 12.30 36.64
CA ASN A 19 -21.56 13.17 37.72
C ASN A 19 -21.41 14.65 37.30
N LEU A 20 -21.44 14.96 35.97
CA LEU A 20 -21.41 16.33 35.50
C LEU A 20 -22.67 17.13 35.88
N TYR A 21 -23.83 16.48 35.87
CA TYR A 21 -25.10 17.13 36.12
C TYR A 21 -25.62 16.75 37.50
N TRP A 22 -26.07 17.74 38.28
CA TRP A 22 -26.73 17.49 39.58
C TRP A 22 -28.15 16.94 39.39
N TYR A 23 -28.94 17.58 38.54
CA TYR A 23 -30.32 17.16 38.28
C TYR A 23 -30.39 16.14 37.13
N LYS A 24 -31.27 15.11 37.30
CA LYS A 24 -31.55 14.12 36.24
C LYS A 24 -32.12 14.79 34.98
N SER A 25 -32.91 15.84 35.13
CA SER A 25 -33.47 16.62 34.02
C SER A 25 -32.42 17.19 33.10
N ASP A 26 -31.31 17.70 33.65
CA ASP A 26 -30.22 18.29 32.85
C ASP A 26 -29.37 17.21 32.17
N LEU A 27 -29.18 16.08 32.86
CA LEU A 27 -28.61 14.89 32.22
C LEU A 27 -29.43 14.46 30.99
N HIS A 28 -30.76 14.38 31.11
CA HIS A 28 -31.62 13.98 29.99
C HIS A 28 -31.66 14.99 28.87
N LYS A 29 -31.54 16.29 29.14
CA LYS A 29 -31.34 17.34 28.12
C LYS A 29 -30.01 17.14 27.38
N ALA A 30 -28.94 16.83 28.11
CA ALA A 30 -27.64 16.54 27.50
C ALA A 30 -27.67 15.32 26.58
N TRP A 31 -28.41 14.27 26.93
CA TRP A 31 -28.61 13.12 26.07
C TRP A 31 -29.26 13.52 24.73
N LEU A 32 -30.34 14.29 24.78
CA LEU A 32 -31.00 14.75 23.55
C LEU A 32 -30.08 15.60 22.68
N ARG A 33 -29.31 16.51 23.30
CA ARG A 33 -28.31 17.33 22.56
C ARG A 33 -27.19 16.50 21.96
N SER A 34 -26.89 15.34 22.55
CA SER A 34 -25.91 14.40 22.04
C SER A 34 -26.43 13.49 20.94
N GLY A 35 -27.72 13.59 20.57
CA GLY A 35 -28.33 12.77 19.51
C GLY A 35 -29.04 11.49 20.02
N VAL A 36 -29.20 11.34 21.34
CA VAL A 36 -29.98 10.21 21.89
C VAL A 36 -31.45 10.40 21.49
N PRO A 37 -32.09 9.40 20.84
CA PRO A 37 -33.50 9.46 20.49
C PRO A 37 -34.39 9.65 21.72
N ALA A 38 -35.46 10.46 21.62
CA ALA A 38 -36.40 10.68 22.69
C ALA A 38 -37.03 9.37 23.15
N THR A 39 -37.28 8.44 22.25
CA THR A 39 -37.82 7.11 22.57
C THR A 39 -36.92 6.33 23.52
N ILE A 40 -35.60 6.27 23.22
CA ILE A 40 -34.62 5.58 24.09
C ILE A 40 -34.50 6.29 25.44
N ARG A 41 -34.46 7.63 25.44
CA ARG A 41 -34.45 8.42 26.69
C ARG A 41 -35.69 8.05 27.55
N ASP A 42 -36.89 8.08 26.97
CA ASP A 42 -38.14 7.84 27.71
C ASP A 42 -38.24 6.40 28.23
N GLU A 43 -37.73 5.43 27.47
CA GLU A 43 -37.60 4.05 27.94
C GLU A 43 -36.69 3.95 29.18
N VAL A 44 -35.49 4.56 29.10
CA VAL A 44 -34.52 4.47 30.22
C VAL A 44 -35.03 5.19 31.48
N ILE A 45 -35.70 6.33 31.34
CA ILE A 45 -36.26 7.07 32.46
C ILE A 45 -37.34 6.28 33.21
N ARG A 46 -38.10 5.43 32.51
CA ARG A 46 -39.16 4.58 33.12
C ARG A 46 -38.61 3.36 33.86
N LEU A 47 -37.33 3.03 33.70
CA LEU A 47 -36.75 1.88 34.41
C LEU A 47 -36.74 2.11 35.92
N ARG A 48 -37.06 1.05 36.65
CA ARG A 48 -37.11 1.03 38.12
C ARG A 48 -36.24 -0.11 38.65
N THR A 49 -35.80 0.04 39.90
CA THR A 49 -35.14 -1.03 40.64
C THR A 49 -36.19 -2.08 41.06
N LYS A 50 -35.75 -3.20 41.67
CA LYS A 50 -36.66 -4.22 42.23
C LYS A 50 -37.56 -3.66 43.32
N ASP A 51 -37.11 -2.58 43.99
CA ASP A 51 -37.82 -1.89 45.06
C ASP A 51 -38.63 -0.69 44.56
N ASP A 52 -38.94 -0.66 43.25
CA ASP A 52 -39.70 0.41 42.54
C ASP A 52 -39.10 1.81 42.63
N GLN A 53 -37.79 1.90 42.89
CA GLN A 53 -37.08 3.19 42.91
C GLN A 53 -36.53 3.54 41.53
N GLU A 54 -36.42 4.83 41.26
CA GLU A 54 -35.79 5.33 40.03
C GLU A 54 -34.30 4.97 39.98
N PHE A 55 -33.79 4.63 38.78
CA PHE A 55 -32.37 4.41 38.58
C PHE A 55 -31.56 5.67 38.96
N SER A 56 -30.38 5.45 39.56
CA SER A 56 -29.37 6.49 39.71
C SER A 56 -28.91 6.97 38.33
N LYS A 57 -28.36 8.18 38.26
CA LYS A 57 -27.81 8.74 37.00
C LYS A 57 -26.81 7.76 36.35
N ARG A 58 -25.94 7.15 37.15
CA ARG A 58 -24.95 6.18 36.62
C ARG A 58 -25.62 4.92 36.06
N ARG A 59 -26.62 4.38 36.74
CA ARG A 59 -27.42 3.24 36.21
C ARG A 59 -28.21 3.61 34.96
N GLN A 60 -28.68 4.84 34.87
CA GLN A 60 -29.34 5.33 33.66
C GLN A 60 -28.34 5.41 32.48
N MET A 61 -27.08 5.80 32.72
CA MET A 61 -26.04 5.76 31.69
C MET A 61 -25.74 4.34 31.24
N ASP A 62 -25.68 3.36 32.17
CA ASP A 62 -25.48 1.94 31.79
C ASP A 62 -26.64 1.44 30.93
N ALA A 63 -27.86 1.68 31.33
CA ALA A 63 -29.05 1.29 30.57
C ALA A 63 -29.14 1.97 29.21
N LEU A 64 -28.68 3.25 29.09
CA LEU A 64 -28.58 3.96 27.82
C LEU A 64 -27.60 3.26 26.89
N TYR A 65 -26.39 2.95 27.38
CA TYR A 65 -25.36 2.31 26.53
C TYR A 65 -25.79 0.90 26.11
N ASP A 66 -26.53 0.15 26.96
CA ASP A 66 -27.10 -1.15 26.60
C ASP A 66 -28.10 -1.03 25.43
N ARG A 67 -28.93 0.01 25.42
CA ARG A 67 -29.83 0.31 24.30
C ARG A 67 -29.08 0.73 23.04
N LEU A 68 -28.05 1.54 23.20
CA LEU A 68 -27.22 1.99 22.07
C LEU A 68 -26.42 0.85 21.43
N ARG A 69 -26.04 -0.19 22.19
CA ARG A 69 -25.34 -1.37 21.65
C ARG A 69 -26.20 -2.18 20.69
N SER A 70 -27.51 -2.25 20.93
CA SER A 70 -28.45 -2.93 20.03
C SER A 70 -28.92 -2.09 18.86
N GLY A 71 -28.48 -0.83 18.77
CA GLY A 71 -28.83 0.11 17.72
C GLY A 71 -27.81 0.24 16.60
N GLU A 72 -28.02 1.22 15.73
CA GLU A 72 -27.15 1.52 14.59
C GLU A 72 -25.76 2.01 15.06
N TYR A 73 -24.69 1.42 14.49
CA TYR A 73 -23.30 1.70 14.85
C TYR A 73 -22.94 3.20 14.72
N ASN A 74 -23.29 3.84 13.60
CA ASN A 74 -22.95 5.24 13.35
C ASN A 74 -23.61 6.19 14.37
N ARG A 75 -24.84 5.91 14.73
CA ARG A 75 -25.55 6.69 15.75
C ARG A 75 -24.90 6.52 17.12
N ARG A 76 -24.58 5.30 17.51
CA ARG A 76 -23.83 5.03 18.75
C ARG A 76 -22.50 5.76 18.78
N LEU A 77 -21.77 5.74 17.66
CA LEU A 77 -20.48 6.42 17.52
C LEU A 77 -20.62 7.94 17.70
N GLU A 78 -21.61 8.54 17.06
CA GLU A 78 -21.88 9.97 17.16
C GLU A 78 -22.25 10.38 18.59
N ILE A 79 -23.16 9.66 19.23
CA ILE A 79 -23.60 9.94 20.61
C ILE A 79 -22.40 9.82 21.56
N SER A 80 -21.61 8.77 21.46
CA SER A 80 -20.43 8.56 22.31
C SER A 80 -19.39 9.67 22.14
N ARG A 81 -19.14 10.10 20.90
CA ARG A 81 -18.26 11.24 20.59
C ARG A 81 -18.79 12.56 21.16
N ASN A 82 -20.11 12.77 21.10
CA ASN A 82 -20.72 13.95 21.67
C ASN A 82 -20.61 13.99 23.19
N PHE A 83 -20.74 12.85 23.87
CA PHE A 83 -20.51 12.76 25.31
C PHE A 83 -19.04 13.04 25.67
N VAL A 84 -18.08 12.47 24.93
CA VAL A 84 -16.66 12.81 25.11
C VAL A 84 -16.46 14.30 24.94
N ARG A 85 -17.01 14.92 23.88
CA ARG A 85 -16.89 16.35 23.60
C ARG A 85 -17.44 17.19 24.76
N ILE A 86 -18.61 16.86 25.30
CA ILE A 86 -19.19 17.55 26.45
C ILE A 86 -18.21 17.56 27.62
N LEU A 87 -17.57 16.43 27.94
CA LEU A 87 -16.64 16.34 29.05
C LEU A 87 -15.34 17.11 28.80
N ILE A 88 -14.76 17.00 27.61
CA ILE A 88 -13.47 17.66 27.31
C ILE A 88 -13.60 19.16 27.07
N GLU A 89 -14.77 19.67 26.63
CA GLU A 89 -15.01 21.10 26.43
C GLU A 89 -15.44 21.81 27.71
N GLN A 90 -15.85 21.04 28.74
CA GLN A 90 -16.20 21.63 30.03
C GLN A 90 -14.99 22.33 30.66
N LYS A 91 -15.13 23.66 30.92
CA LYS A 91 -14.04 24.49 31.44
C LYS A 91 -14.05 24.58 32.97
N MET A 92 -15.24 24.54 33.57
CA MET A 92 -15.41 24.70 35.01
C MET A 92 -16.32 23.60 35.55
N PHE A 93 -15.90 22.98 36.62
CA PHE A 93 -16.65 21.93 37.32
C PHE A 93 -17.07 22.49 38.67
N VAL A 94 -18.23 23.14 38.73
CA VAL A 94 -18.74 23.79 39.95
C VAL A 94 -19.82 22.92 40.58
N PRO A 95 -19.68 22.51 41.84
CA PRO A 95 -20.69 21.75 42.56
C PRO A 95 -21.95 22.60 42.74
N GLN A 96 -23.11 22.00 42.49
CA GLN A 96 -24.43 22.66 42.69
C GLN A 96 -25.04 22.33 44.08
N SER A 97 -24.37 21.47 44.85
CA SER A 97 -24.76 21.05 46.21
C SER A 97 -23.52 20.45 46.88
N GLU A 98 -23.51 20.40 48.21
CA GLU A 98 -22.47 19.69 48.97
C GLU A 98 -22.38 18.18 48.64
N MET A 99 -23.46 17.61 48.17
CA MET A 99 -23.50 16.19 47.76
C MET A 99 -23.19 15.97 46.28
N HIS A 100 -22.93 17.02 45.53
CA HIS A 100 -22.64 16.93 44.09
C HIS A 100 -21.16 16.59 43.87
N ARG A 101 -20.88 15.35 43.48
CA ARG A 101 -19.53 14.82 43.24
C ARG A 101 -19.02 15.20 41.85
N VAL A 102 -19.04 16.47 41.49
CA VAL A 102 -18.62 16.98 40.20
C VAL A 102 -17.13 16.75 39.95
N GLU A 103 -16.33 16.58 40.97
CA GLU A 103 -14.91 16.23 40.92
C GLU A 103 -14.66 14.88 40.21
N ILE A 104 -15.64 14.00 40.18
CA ILE A 104 -15.57 12.76 39.39
C ILE A 104 -15.61 13.09 37.91
N ALA A 105 -16.52 13.98 37.48
CA ALA A 105 -16.62 14.41 36.10
C ALA A 105 -15.35 15.16 35.65
N GLU A 106 -14.75 15.97 36.52
CA GLU A 106 -13.49 16.66 36.26
C GLU A 106 -12.35 15.65 36.02
N ARG A 107 -12.19 14.66 36.89
CA ARG A 107 -11.17 13.58 36.71
C ARG A 107 -11.39 12.81 35.42
N CYS A 108 -12.65 12.49 35.08
CA CYS A 108 -12.99 11.83 33.81
C CYS A 108 -12.61 12.70 32.61
N SER A 109 -12.87 14.01 32.66
CA SER A 109 -12.47 14.96 31.63
C SER A 109 -10.95 15.01 31.44
N LEU A 110 -10.20 15.10 32.53
CA LEU A 110 -8.73 15.12 32.49
C LEU A 110 -8.17 13.82 31.88
N LYS A 111 -8.71 12.67 32.29
CA LYS A 111 -8.28 11.38 31.76
C LYS A 111 -8.59 11.22 30.27
N LEU A 112 -9.76 11.69 29.80
CA LEU A 112 -10.08 11.69 28.37
C LEU A 112 -9.14 12.57 27.55
N ARG A 113 -8.81 13.78 28.05
CA ARG A 113 -7.84 14.68 27.42
C ARG A 113 -6.46 14.05 27.33
N GLU A 114 -6.04 13.34 28.37
CA GLU A 114 -4.76 12.62 28.39
C GLU A 114 -4.73 11.49 27.35
N LEU A 115 -5.77 10.65 27.28
CA LEU A 115 -5.89 9.57 26.30
C LEU A 115 -5.86 10.11 24.87
N ILE A 116 -6.56 11.22 24.61
CA ILE A 116 -6.54 11.87 23.28
C ILE A 116 -5.11 12.34 22.95
N ARG A 117 -4.43 13.00 23.90
CA ARG A 117 -3.06 13.49 23.69
C ARG A 117 -2.06 12.35 23.47
N GLN A 118 -2.20 11.23 24.17
CA GLN A 118 -1.35 10.06 23.97
C GLN A 118 -1.55 9.48 22.57
N GLN A 119 -2.79 9.32 22.14
CA GLN A 119 -3.10 8.85 20.80
C GLN A 119 -2.59 9.75 19.68
N GLU A 120 -2.66 11.08 19.87
CA GLU A 120 -2.11 12.04 18.91
C GLU A 120 -0.58 11.90 18.80
N LYS A 121 0.12 11.78 19.91
CA LYS A 121 1.57 11.57 19.93
C LYS A 121 1.99 10.26 19.27
N GLU A 122 1.27 9.17 19.54
CA GLU A 122 1.53 7.87 18.89
C GLU A 122 1.32 7.94 17.38
N ARG A 123 0.28 8.65 16.95
CA ARG A 123 0.00 8.86 15.54
C ARG A 123 1.10 9.67 14.87
N GLU A 124 1.50 10.80 15.44
CA GLU A 124 2.60 11.64 14.94
C GLU A 124 3.91 10.85 14.86
N HIS A 125 4.21 10.04 15.89
CA HIS A 125 5.38 9.18 15.89
C HIS A 125 5.34 8.14 14.75
N ASN A 126 4.22 7.46 14.57
CA ASN A 126 4.04 6.46 13.51
C ASN A 126 4.11 7.08 12.11
N ASP A 127 3.53 8.26 11.92
CA ASP A 127 3.57 8.99 10.65
C ASP A 127 5.01 9.43 10.32
N SER A 128 5.76 9.92 11.32
CA SER A 128 7.18 10.25 11.18
C SER A 128 8.04 9.03 10.84
N LEU A 129 7.76 7.89 11.48
CA LEU A 129 8.47 6.64 11.21
C LEU A 129 8.24 6.16 9.77
N ARG A 130 6.99 6.20 9.31
CA ARG A 130 6.62 5.84 7.92
C ARG A 130 7.31 6.77 6.91
N ALA A 131 7.29 8.07 7.15
CA ALA A 131 7.95 9.05 6.27
C ALA A 131 9.47 8.82 6.20
N ASN A 132 10.12 8.50 7.33
CA ASN A 132 11.55 8.18 7.36
C ASN A 132 11.88 6.89 6.58
N ILE A 133 11.07 5.84 6.75
CA ILE A 133 11.26 4.57 6.00
C ILE A 133 11.12 4.82 4.49
N GLU A 134 10.14 5.60 4.08
CA GLU A 134 9.89 5.91 2.69
C GLU A 134 11.02 6.75 2.07
N ARG A 135 11.52 7.74 2.83
CA ARG A 135 12.69 8.54 2.43
C ARG A 135 13.93 7.69 2.24
N THR A 136 14.24 6.79 3.20
CA THR A 136 15.41 5.91 3.11
C THR A 136 15.31 4.95 1.92
N LYS A 137 14.12 4.40 1.65
CA LYS A 137 13.90 3.55 0.47
C LYS A 137 14.14 4.31 -0.82
N ARG A 138 13.66 5.54 -0.90
CA ARG A 138 13.82 6.40 -2.08
C ARG A 138 15.27 6.78 -2.30
N GLU A 139 16.00 7.22 -1.28
CA GLU A 139 17.42 7.56 -1.34
C GLU A 139 18.26 6.34 -1.78
N THR A 140 17.93 5.15 -1.29
CA THR A 140 18.59 3.90 -1.70
C THR A 140 18.33 3.56 -3.17
N TYR A 141 17.09 3.72 -3.64
CA TYR A 141 16.73 3.51 -5.05
C TYR A 141 17.46 4.50 -5.96
N GLU A 142 17.42 5.80 -5.65
CA GLU A 142 18.07 6.85 -6.43
C GLU A 142 19.60 6.64 -6.51
N SER A 143 20.23 6.23 -5.40
CA SER A 143 21.67 5.92 -5.38
C SER A 143 22.01 4.72 -6.26
N ARG A 144 21.21 3.65 -6.22
CA ARG A 144 21.43 2.47 -7.04
C ARG A 144 21.25 2.76 -8.54
N ILE A 145 20.22 3.51 -8.90
CA ILE A 145 19.98 3.91 -10.29
C ILE A 145 21.13 4.79 -10.81
N ALA A 146 21.60 5.77 -10.02
CA ALA A 146 22.73 6.61 -10.40
C ALA A 146 24.02 5.77 -10.65
N ASN A 147 24.30 4.79 -9.80
CA ASN A 147 25.41 3.88 -9.98
C ASN A 147 25.25 3.02 -11.24
N LEU A 148 24.04 2.52 -11.51
CA LEU A 148 23.75 1.75 -12.72
C LEU A 148 23.94 2.58 -13.99
N GLN A 149 23.53 3.86 -13.98
CA GLN A 149 23.73 4.80 -15.08
C GLN A 149 25.22 5.00 -15.39
N LEU A 150 26.07 5.16 -14.37
CA LEU A 150 27.52 5.29 -14.53
C LEU A 150 28.10 4.02 -15.15
N LYS A 151 27.79 2.85 -14.62
CA LYS A 151 28.25 1.56 -15.16
C LYS A 151 27.81 1.37 -16.62
N PHE A 152 26.56 1.71 -16.94
CA PHE A 152 26.03 1.61 -18.29
C PHE A 152 26.79 2.53 -19.27
N ALA A 153 27.10 3.76 -18.88
CA ALA A 153 27.89 4.67 -19.69
C ALA A 153 29.33 4.17 -19.89
N GLU A 154 29.96 3.66 -18.84
CA GLU A 154 31.31 3.07 -18.90
C GLU A 154 31.39 1.83 -19.78
N ALA A 155 30.34 0.99 -19.73
CA ALA A 155 30.27 -0.24 -20.51
C ALA A 155 30.36 -0.05 -22.03
N HIS A 156 29.92 1.11 -22.53
CA HIS A 156 30.06 1.46 -23.96
C HIS A 156 31.52 1.54 -24.42
N ASN A 157 32.43 1.84 -23.52
CA ASN A 157 33.86 1.96 -23.80
C ASN A 157 34.63 0.65 -23.64
N LEU A 158 33.97 -0.44 -23.19
CA LEU A 158 34.62 -1.72 -23.02
C LEU A 158 34.92 -2.44 -24.32
N PRO A 159 35.95 -3.30 -24.34
CA PRO A 159 36.21 -4.21 -25.48
C PRO A 159 35.01 -5.13 -25.74
N PRO A 160 34.72 -5.51 -26.99
CA PRO A 160 33.54 -6.32 -27.36
C PRO A 160 33.34 -7.56 -26.52
N GLN A 161 34.44 -8.28 -26.20
CA GLN A 161 34.39 -9.51 -25.40
C GLN A 161 33.90 -9.29 -23.95
N LYS A 162 34.12 -8.08 -23.40
CA LYS A 162 33.66 -7.73 -22.03
C LYS A 162 32.25 -7.18 -22.00
N LYS A 163 31.77 -6.62 -23.11
CA LYS A 163 30.44 -6.00 -23.20
C LYS A 163 29.31 -7.00 -22.88
N GLY A 164 29.42 -8.26 -23.32
CA GLY A 164 28.45 -9.30 -23.03
C GLY A 164 28.28 -9.55 -21.53
N TYR A 165 29.38 -9.80 -20.84
CA TYR A 165 29.37 -10.01 -19.39
C TYR A 165 28.88 -8.80 -18.61
N GLU A 166 29.25 -7.60 -19.07
CA GLU A 166 28.80 -6.37 -18.42
C GLU A 166 27.30 -6.17 -18.62
N LEU A 167 26.77 -6.52 -19.80
CA LEU A 167 25.32 -6.46 -20.06
C LEU A 167 24.54 -7.41 -19.13
N GLU A 168 25.04 -8.62 -18.91
CA GLU A 168 24.44 -9.56 -17.96
C GLU A 168 24.42 -8.96 -16.55
N SER A 169 25.54 -8.36 -16.10
CA SER A 169 25.65 -7.71 -14.81
C SER A 169 24.69 -6.53 -14.65
N LEU A 170 24.64 -5.65 -15.66
CA LEU A 170 23.75 -4.48 -15.69
C LEU A 170 22.28 -4.89 -15.67
N PHE A 171 21.93 -5.91 -16.46
CA PHE A 171 20.57 -6.42 -16.51
C PHE A 171 20.13 -7.01 -15.16
N ASN A 172 20.97 -7.82 -14.53
CA ASN A 172 20.70 -8.39 -13.22
C ASN A 172 20.53 -7.30 -12.14
N GLU A 173 21.42 -6.29 -12.12
CA GLU A 173 21.32 -5.16 -11.19
C GLU A 173 20.02 -4.37 -11.41
N LEU A 174 19.65 -4.14 -12.69
CA LEU A 174 18.38 -3.49 -13.03
C LEU A 174 17.16 -4.27 -12.55
N MET A 175 17.16 -5.61 -12.67
CA MET A 175 16.07 -6.46 -12.18
C MET A 175 15.94 -6.36 -10.66
N ILE A 176 17.06 -6.39 -9.92
CA ILE A 176 17.07 -6.24 -8.46
C ILE A 176 16.50 -4.86 -8.06
N ILE A 177 16.93 -3.79 -8.72
CA ILE A 177 16.44 -2.42 -8.49
C ILE A 177 14.92 -2.34 -8.79
N SER A 178 14.49 -3.03 -9.83
CA SER A 178 13.08 -3.11 -10.24
C SER A 178 12.23 -4.02 -9.36
N GLY A 179 12.82 -4.73 -8.38
CA GLY A 179 12.10 -5.69 -7.53
C GLY A 179 11.60 -6.93 -8.28
N ILE A 180 12.25 -7.29 -9.39
CA ILE A 180 11.92 -8.47 -10.19
C ILE A 180 12.83 -9.62 -9.76
N THR A 181 12.24 -10.79 -9.50
CA THR A 181 13.01 -11.98 -9.13
C THR A 181 13.79 -12.49 -10.34
N VAL A 182 15.10 -12.66 -10.16
CA VAL A 182 16.01 -13.22 -11.15
C VAL A 182 16.37 -14.64 -10.72
N GLU A 183 16.25 -15.57 -11.65
CA GLU A 183 16.82 -16.90 -11.53
C GLU A 183 18.22 -16.88 -12.15
N GLU A 184 19.18 -17.47 -11.45
CA GLU A 184 20.58 -17.47 -11.88
C GLU A 184 20.73 -18.11 -13.28
N PRO A 185 21.78 -17.70 -14.05
CA PRO A 185 22.13 -18.35 -15.31
C PRO A 185 22.29 -19.85 -15.14
N PHE A 186 21.64 -20.62 -15.97
CA PHE A 186 21.72 -22.08 -15.88
C PHE A 186 22.06 -22.69 -17.23
N ARG A 187 22.77 -23.81 -17.18
CA ARG A 187 23.08 -24.61 -18.33
C ARG A 187 22.30 -25.91 -18.27
N ILE A 188 21.56 -26.18 -19.34
CA ILE A 188 20.98 -27.50 -19.60
C ILE A 188 21.86 -28.14 -20.70
N GLU A 189 21.91 -29.46 -20.74
CA GLU A 189 22.71 -30.20 -21.74
C GLU A 189 22.47 -29.63 -23.16
N GLY A 190 23.51 -28.99 -23.72
CA GLY A 190 23.45 -28.36 -25.06
C GLY A 190 22.90 -26.94 -25.14
N GLU A 191 22.38 -26.34 -24.03
CA GLU A 191 21.82 -25.00 -24.04
C GLU A 191 22.42 -24.11 -22.93
N GLN A 192 22.84 -22.92 -23.31
CA GLN A 192 23.20 -21.86 -22.35
C GLN A 192 22.11 -20.78 -22.42
N LEU A 193 21.64 -20.33 -21.25
CA LEU A 193 20.73 -19.21 -21.08
C LEU A 193 21.38 -18.19 -20.17
N ASP A 194 21.24 -16.92 -20.48
CA ASP A 194 21.85 -15.82 -19.74
C ASP A 194 21.10 -15.53 -18.43
N GLY A 195 19.90 -16.13 -18.26
CA GLY A 195 19.10 -16.07 -17.05
C GLY A 195 17.62 -16.31 -17.28
N ALA A 196 16.85 -16.16 -16.23
CA ALA A 196 15.40 -16.12 -16.32
C ALA A 196 14.85 -15.13 -15.27
N ILE A 197 13.70 -14.54 -15.55
CA ILE A 197 12.97 -13.72 -14.59
C ILE A 197 11.55 -14.26 -14.41
N LYS A 198 10.98 -14.01 -13.23
CA LYS A 198 9.57 -14.27 -12.98
C LYS A 198 8.80 -12.96 -12.92
N TYR A 199 7.84 -12.80 -13.82
CA TYR A 199 7.00 -11.61 -13.90
C TYR A 199 5.54 -12.00 -14.21
N ASP A 200 4.60 -11.42 -13.47
CA ASP A 200 3.15 -11.65 -13.64
C ASP A 200 2.76 -13.15 -13.75
N GLY A 201 3.33 -13.97 -12.86
CA GLY A 201 3.06 -15.41 -12.80
C GLY A 201 3.72 -16.26 -13.89
N HIS A 202 4.50 -15.67 -14.80
CA HIS A 202 5.19 -16.35 -15.88
C HIS A 202 6.71 -16.29 -15.75
N TYR A 203 7.39 -17.34 -16.23
CA TYR A 203 8.84 -17.33 -16.39
C TYR A 203 9.21 -16.82 -17.78
N TYR A 204 10.16 -15.89 -17.82
CA TYR A 204 10.74 -15.37 -19.05
C TYR A 204 12.21 -15.76 -19.08
N LEU A 205 12.60 -16.55 -20.09
CA LEU A 205 13.99 -16.83 -20.39
C LEU A 205 14.64 -15.58 -20.99
N ILE A 206 15.89 -15.33 -20.66
CA ILE A 206 16.61 -14.13 -21.07
C ILE A 206 17.75 -14.52 -22.01
N GLU A 207 17.86 -13.81 -23.11
CA GLU A 207 19.02 -13.83 -24.00
C GLU A 207 19.50 -12.40 -24.22
N LEU A 208 20.77 -12.12 -23.92
CA LEU A 208 21.39 -10.80 -23.94
C LEU A 208 22.49 -10.74 -25.01
N LYS A 209 22.42 -9.77 -25.91
CA LYS A 209 23.39 -9.60 -26.99
C LYS A 209 23.95 -8.18 -27.00
N TRP A 210 25.27 -8.08 -26.90
CA TRP A 210 25.98 -6.80 -27.13
C TRP A 210 27.11 -7.03 -28.12
N THR A 211 26.74 -7.22 -29.38
CA THR A 211 27.66 -7.37 -30.53
C THR A 211 27.70 -6.09 -31.36
N SER A 212 28.65 -5.96 -32.27
CA SER A 212 28.73 -4.84 -33.23
C SER A 212 27.58 -4.84 -34.23
N ASP A 213 27.05 -6.01 -34.54
CA ASP A 213 26.03 -6.19 -35.56
C ASP A 213 24.62 -6.29 -34.93
N LYS A 214 23.61 -5.99 -35.74
CA LYS A 214 22.20 -6.20 -35.40
C LYS A 214 21.87 -7.67 -35.41
N SER A 215 21.06 -8.10 -34.42
CA SER A 215 20.62 -9.49 -34.37
C SER A 215 19.73 -9.86 -35.55
N ASP A 216 19.98 -11.02 -36.09
CA ASP A 216 19.36 -11.55 -37.30
C ASP A 216 18.20 -12.55 -37.00
N PRO A 217 17.41 -12.94 -38.03
CA PRO A 217 16.31 -13.93 -37.84
C PRO A 217 16.77 -15.28 -37.32
N LYS A 218 18.01 -15.71 -37.62
CA LYS A 218 18.57 -16.99 -37.20
C LYS A 218 18.81 -17.04 -35.69
N GLU A 219 19.38 -15.96 -35.16
CA GLU A 219 19.63 -15.84 -33.71
C GLU A 219 18.34 -15.85 -32.92
N ILE A 220 17.33 -15.09 -33.37
CA ILE A 220 16.01 -15.06 -32.72
C ILE A 220 15.31 -16.41 -32.85
N GLY A 221 15.40 -17.06 -34.03
CA GLY A 221 14.86 -18.39 -34.23
C GLY A 221 15.49 -19.44 -33.30
N HIS A 222 16.78 -19.37 -33.07
CA HIS A 222 17.49 -20.25 -32.14
C HIS A 222 16.99 -20.02 -30.69
N PHE A 223 16.88 -18.78 -30.27
CA PHE A 223 16.33 -18.47 -28.94
C PHE A 223 14.85 -18.90 -28.81
N PHE A 224 14.05 -18.70 -29.85
CA PHE A 224 12.66 -19.15 -29.87
C PHE A 224 12.54 -20.67 -29.61
N TYR A 225 13.40 -21.49 -30.22
CA TYR A 225 13.41 -22.95 -29.96
C TYR A 225 13.73 -23.26 -28.49
N LYS A 226 14.67 -22.52 -27.88
CA LYS A 226 14.96 -22.70 -26.45
C LYS A 226 13.73 -22.42 -25.58
N VAL A 227 12.97 -21.36 -25.91
CA VAL A 227 11.75 -20.98 -25.18
C VAL A 227 10.65 -22.00 -25.40
N GLU A 228 10.42 -22.45 -26.64
CA GLU A 228 9.36 -23.40 -26.97
C GLU A 228 9.58 -24.80 -26.37
N GLY A 229 10.83 -25.16 -26.15
CA GLY A 229 11.21 -26.41 -25.46
C GLY A 229 10.89 -26.41 -23.95
N LYS A 230 10.35 -25.33 -23.38
CA LYS A 230 10.05 -25.22 -21.95
C LYS A 230 8.53 -25.07 -21.70
N LEU A 231 8.07 -25.69 -20.59
CA LEU A 231 6.66 -25.67 -20.22
C LEU A 231 6.18 -24.23 -19.93
N GLN A 232 5.36 -23.67 -20.80
CA GLN A 232 4.73 -22.34 -20.67
C GLN A 232 5.71 -21.17 -20.45
N ALA A 233 7.01 -21.35 -20.74
CA ALA A 233 7.97 -20.26 -20.67
C ALA A 233 7.73 -19.26 -21.81
N ARG A 234 8.10 -18.01 -21.53
CA ARG A 234 8.19 -16.91 -22.48
C ARG A 234 9.65 -16.49 -22.62
N GLY A 235 9.98 -15.63 -23.56
CA GLY A 235 11.34 -15.17 -23.76
C GLY A 235 11.43 -13.66 -23.89
N ILE A 236 12.55 -13.11 -23.43
CA ILE A 236 12.98 -11.73 -23.69
C ILE A 236 14.34 -11.81 -24.36
N PHE A 237 14.44 -11.31 -25.59
CA PHE A 237 15.68 -11.18 -26.32
C PHE A 237 16.08 -9.69 -26.35
N LEU A 238 17.15 -9.34 -25.67
CA LEU A 238 17.70 -7.98 -25.64
C LEU A 238 18.92 -7.89 -26.55
N SER A 239 18.84 -7.11 -27.63
CA SER A 239 19.97 -6.82 -28.52
C SER A 239 20.36 -5.34 -28.45
N MET A 240 21.55 -5.02 -27.92
CA MET A 240 21.97 -3.63 -27.72
C MET A 240 22.02 -2.83 -29.01
N ASN A 241 22.40 -3.44 -30.14
CA ASN A 241 22.45 -2.80 -31.46
C ASN A 241 21.16 -3.01 -32.29
N GLY A 242 20.09 -3.55 -31.64
CA GLY A 242 18.81 -3.75 -32.28
C GLY A 242 18.77 -4.94 -33.22
N PHE A 243 17.82 -4.93 -34.13
CA PHE A 243 17.48 -6.04 -34.99
C PHE A 243 17.51 -5.65 -36.46
N THR A 244 17.75 -6.63 -37.32
CA THR A 244 17.59 -6.44 -38.77
C THR A 244 16.11 -6.36 -39.14
N ASN A 245 15.76 -5.72 -40.27
CA ASN A 245 14.38 -5.66 -40.73
C ASN A 245 13.77 -7.07 -40.92
N GLY A 246 14.56 -8.01 -41.42
CA GLY A 246 14.14 -9.41 -41.57
C GLY A 246 13.77 -10.05 -40.22
N ALA A 247 14.49 -9.75 -39.16
CA ALA A 247 14.23 -10.26 -37.84
C ALA A 247 12.85 -9.78 -37.26
N ILE A 248 12.51 -8.53 -37.54
CA ILE A 248 11.24 -7.95 -37.05
C ILE A 248 10.04 -8.39 -37.89
N THR A 249 10.20 -8.48 -39.22
CA THR A 249 9.07 -8.66 -40.14
C THR A 249 8.77 -10.12 -40.50
N THR A 250 9.76 -11.01 -40.44
CA THR A 250 9.63 -12.39 -40.97
C THR A 250 9.17 -13.36 -39.89
N LEU A 251 9.53 -13.17 -38.63
CA LEU A 251 9.23 -14.11 -37.54
C LEU A 251 7.78 -14.11 -37.04
N PRO A 252 7.06 -12.98 -37.01
CA PRO A 252 5.72 -12.93 -36.39
C PRO A 252 4.62 -13.65 -37.19
N LYS A 253 4.76 -13.78 -38.51
CA LYS A 253 3.65 -14.24 -39.36
C LYS A 253 3.38 -15.74 -39.20
N GLY A 254 2.24 -16.05 -38.56
CA GLY A 254 1.71 -17.41 -38.50
C GLY A 254 2.26 -18.32 -37.40
N LYS A 255 3.02 -17.78 -36.42
CA LYS A 255 3.55 -18.55 -35.30
C LYS A 255 3.04 -18.02 -33.97
N ASN A 256 2.86 -18.90 -33.00
CA ASN A 256 2.54 -18.57 -31.63
C ASN A 256 3.83 -18.09 -30.91
N LEU A 257 4.23 -16.84 -31.15
CA LEU A 257 5.46 -16.29 -30.65
C LEU A 257 5.33 -15.98 -29.16
N LYS A 258 6.17 -16.63 -28.37
CA LYS A 258 6.24 -16.45 -26.90
C LYS A 258 7.44 -15.59 -26.50
N ILE A 259 7.92 -14.72 -27.40
CA ILE A 259 9.12 -13.89 -27.18
C ILE A 259 8.82 -12.41 -27.40
N ILE A 260 9.56 -11.58 -26.67
CA ILE A 260 9.58 -10.13 -26.78
C ILE A 260 10.99 -9.72 -27.17
N LEU A 261 11.09 -8.76 -28.08
CA LEU A 261 12.36 -8.21 -28.52
C LEU A 261 12.55 -6.81 -27.94
N LEU A 262 13.67 -6.59 -27.27
CA LEU A 262 14.08 -5.30 -26.71
C LEU A 262 15.43 -4.89 -27.30
N ASP A 263 15.67 -3.61 -27.45
CA ASP A 263 16.96 -3.09 -27.91
C ASP A 263 17.65 -2.18 -26.88
N GLY A 264 18.82 -1.66 -27.23
CA GLY A 264 19.57 -0.77 -26.35
C GLY A 264 18.83 0.53 -26.00
N ASN A 265 17.92 1.01 -26.85
CA ASN A 265 17.14 2.21 -26.56
C ASN A 265 16.08 1.92 -25.47
N HIS A 266 15.46 0.74 -25.50
CA HIS A 266 14.56 0.30 -24.44
C HIS A 266 15.29 0.22 -23.10
N LEU A 267 16.47 -0.42 -23.08
CA LEU A 267 17.28 -0.53 -21.87
C LEU A 267 17.76 0.83 -21.36
N ALA A 268 18.25 1.69 -22.26
CA ALA A 268 18.69 3.04 -21.91
C ALA A 268 17.57 3.87 -21.29
N ASN A 269 16.38 3.86 -21.88
CA ASN A 269 15.24 4.59 -21.33
C ASN A 269 14.86 4.13 -19.91
N VAL A 270 14.94 2.83 -19.61
CA VAL A 270 14.73 2.30 -18.26
C VAL A 270 15.84 2.75 -17.31
N ILE A 271 17.11 2.60 -17.70
CA ILE A 271 18.27 2.98 -16.88
C ILE A 271 18.27 4.49 -16.60
N TYR A 272 17.94 5.32 -17.59
CA TYR A 272 17.81 6.78 -17.43
C TYR A 272 16.46 7.21 -16.85
N ASN A 273 15.66 6.23 -16.34
CA ASN A 273 14.42 6.45 -15.61
C ASN A 273 13.34 7.21 -16.38
N THR A 274 13.30 7.06 -17.71
CA THR A 274 12.23 7.59 -18.56
C THR A 274 10.92 6.85 -18.26
N TYR A 275 11.00 5.54 -18.02
CA TYR A 275 9.94 4.66 -17.54
C TYR A 275 10.53 3.48 -16.77
N LYS A 276 9.71 2.79 -15.97
CA LYS A 276 10.15 1.60 -15.22
C LYS A 276 10.21 0.38 -16.14
N PHE A 277 11.05 -0.59 -15.77
CA PHE A 277 11.15 -1.84 -16.52
C PHE A 277 9.81 -2.62 -16.55
N GLN A 278 9.03 -2.54 -15.48
CA GLN A 278 7.69 -3.13 -15.42
C GLN A 278 6.75 -2.51 -16.46
N ASP A 279 6.78 -1.17 -16.62
CA ASP A 279 5.94 -0.47 -17.60
C ASP A 279 6.31 -0.90 -19.04
N LEU A 280 7.61 -1.06 -19.31
CA LEU A 280 8.11 -1.58 -20.59
C LEU A 280 7.62 -3.01 -20.86
N LEU A 281 7.72 -3.88 -19.86
CA LEU A 281 7.25 -5.28 -20.00
C LEU A 281 5.74 -5.34 -20.23
N GLU A 282 4.96 -4.62 -19.44
CA GLU A 282 3.50 -4.57 -19.57
C GLU A 282 3.09 -4.09 -20.98
N TYR A 283 3.70 -2.99 -21.43
CA TYR A 283 3.46 -2.47 -22.78
C TYR A 283 3.83 -3.49 -23.85
N SER A 284 5.02 -4.08 -23.79
CA SER A 284 5.51 -5.05 -24.79
C SER A 284 4.66 -6.34 -24.81
N ILE A 285 4.30 -6.86 -23.64
CA ILE A 285 3.40 -8.02 -23.52
C ILE A 285 2.05 -7.71 -24.15
N ARG A 286 1.48 -6.55 -23.86
CA ARG A 286 0.20 -6.12 -24.41
C ARG A 286 0.24 -6.02 -25.94
N GLN A 287 1.28 -5.42 -26.53
CA GLN A 287 1.43 -5.30 -27.98
C GLN A 287 1.60 -6.69 -28.64
N ALA A 288 2.44 -7.53 -28.04
CA ALA A 288 2.62 -8.91 -28.52
C ALA A 288 1.34 -9.73 -28.44
N SER A 289 0.60 -9.62 -27.33
CA SER A 289 -0.62 -10.41 -27.09
C SER A 289 -1.81 -9.95 -27.94
N LEU A 290 -1.99 -8.65 -28.15
CA LEU A 290 -3.16 -8.10 -28.84
C LEU A 290 -2.93 -7.85 -30.33
N LYS A 291 -1.70 -7.52 -30.72
CA LYS A 291 -1.39 -7.16 -32.11
C LYS A 291 -0.39 -8.11 -32.79
N GLY A 292 0.22 -9.02 -32.04
CA GLY A 292 1.30 -9.88 -32.53
C GLY A 292 2.62 -9.12 -32.77
N GLU A 293 2.77 -7.92 -32.23
CA GLU A 293 3.96 -7.09 -32.35
C GLU A 293 4.95 -7.46 -31.24
N ILE A 294 5.96 -8.25 -31.59
CA ILE A 294 6.99 -8.71 -30.64
C ILE A 294 8.12 -7.71 -30.43
N TYR A 295 8.26 -6.74 -31.33
CA TYR A 295 9.17 -5.59 -31.19
C TYR A 295 8.36 -4.30 -31.33
N CYS A 296 8.39 -3.50 -30.30
CA CYS A 296 7.61 -2.28 -30.20
C CYS A 296 8.50 -1.05 -30.25
N SER A 297 7.89 0.13 -30.43
CA SER A 297 8.59 1.38 -30.24
C SER A 297 9.10 1.51 -28.80
N HIS A 298 10.30 2.08 -28.64
CA HIS A 298 10.85 2.42 -27.32
C HIS A 298 10.14 3.60 -26.64
N ASN A 299 9.26 4.31 -27.35
CA ASN A 299 8.39 5.32 -26.78
C ASN A 299 7.06 4.66 -26.37
N ILE A 300 6.97 4.21 -25.12
CA ILE A 300 5.81 3.47 -24.62
C ILE A 300 4.63 4.36 -24.21
N TYR A 301 4.83 5.65 -24.09
CA TYR A 301 3.77 6.60 -23.74
C TYR A 301 3.19 7.35 -24.94
N GLY A 302 3.63 7.00 -26.16
CA GLY A 302 3.05 7.37 -27.44
C GLY A 302 3.30 8.76 -27.88
#